data_a0268ad5e2703411c15132d377b37625
#
_entry.id   a0268ad5e2703411c15132d377b37625
#
_cell.length_a   1.000
_cell.length_b   1.000
_cell.length_c   1.000
_cell.angle_alpha   90.00
_cell.angle_beta   90.00
_cell.angle_gamma   90.00
#
_symmetry.space_group_name_H-M   'P 1'
#
loop_
_entity.id
_entity.type
_entity.pdbx_description
1 polymer ?
#
loop_
_entity_poly.entity_id
_entity_poly.type
_entity_poly.pdbx_seq_one_letter_code
_entity_poly.pdbx_strand_id
1 'polypeptide(L)'
;MSRNVLAVIGAAGSLLIWNSSLAQAADLGGNCCADLEERIAELEATTARKGNRKVSLTVTGWVTEQVMWWDDGHESNTYVIGLGTNYASNVQFVGSAEIAPGYSAGYVLHLELRDNNIYSINQNRADSTDANTVNANESYWYLKSDRYGRVAVGKQSPAGDNANFNSDLSGTQAAAYWVAYDTWDFGIRLSNGSFSNFTWGGGKNASGGQCHGWGGGPGDCVGSPRNEVRYDSPVIAGVQLVASWGEDDEWGVTGYYTANWGDFLVKGVASYSGTNDPNLVVANPAVADFQPSSHYLQLAGYLEHVPTGIWGNFQWGHMDSKGYESNDVYYAKAGIKLKLTSLGVTRP
;
A
#
# COMPACT_ATOMS: atom_id res chain seq x y z
N MET A 1 5.76 31.26 -26.30
CA MET A 1 4.33 31.15 -25.99
C MET A 1 3.71 30.09 -26.89
N SER A 2 3.59 28.88 -26.50
CA SER A 2 2.71 27.89 -27.13
C SER A 2 2.43 26.80 -26.11
N ARG A 3 1.15 26.63 -25.81
CA ARG A 3 0.57 25.65 -24.88
C ARG A 3 0.56 24.30 -25.60
N ASN A 4 1.16 23.30 -25.03
CA ASN A 4 0.80 21.91 -25.34
C ASN A 4 0.68 21.11 -24.05
N VAL A 5 -0.56 20.90 -23.65
CA VAL A 5 -0.96 19.90 -22.68
C VAL A 5 -1.04 18.59 -23.46
N LEU A 6 -0.17 17.64 -23.17
CA LEU A 6 -0.29 16.26 -23.69
C LEU A 6 -0.87 15.36 -22.61
N ALA A 7 -2.06 14.84 -22.91
CA ALA A 7 -2.68 13.78 -22.14
C ALA A 7 -2.01 12.45 -22.50
N VAL A 8 -1.56 11.71 -21.47
CA VAL A 8 -1.08 10.35 -21.63
C VAL A 8 -2.29 9.41 -21.58
N ILE A 9 -2.65 8.84 -22.73
CA ILE A 9 -3.62 7.74 -22.82
C ILE A 9 -2.82 6.46 -22.96
N GLY A 10 -2.78 5.66 -21.91
CA GLY A 10 -2.29 4.30 -21.95
C GLY A 10 -3.34 3.36 -22.57
N ALA A 11 -3.15 2.95 -23.80
CA ALA A 11 -3.98 1.94 -24.45
C ALA A 11 -3.27 0.58 -24.39
N ALA A 12 -3.70 -0.29 -23.48
CA ALA A 12 -3.39 -1.71 -23.52
C ALA A 12 -4.37 -2.40 -24.47
N GLY A 13 -3.96 -2.65 -25.70
CA GLY A 13 -4.73 -3.40 -26.69
C GLY A 13 -4.38 -4.89 -26.66
N SER A 14 -5.23 -5.70 -26.07
CA SER A 14 -5.15 -7.17 -26.20
C SER A 14 -5.97 -7.63 -27.40
N LEU A 15 -5.30 -8.02 -28.48
CA LEU A 15 -5.90 -8.71 -29.62
C LEU A 15 -6.07 -10.21 -29.29
N LEU A 16 -7.26 -10.60 -28.91
CA LEU A 16 -7.67 -12.00 -28.84
C LEU A 16 -8.17 -12.45 -30.22
N ILE A 17 -7.39 -13.25 -30.93
CA ILE A 17 -7.83 -13.97 -32.13
C ILE A 17 -8.59 -15.21 -31.65
N TRP A 18 -9.88 -15.23 -31.86
CA TRP A 18 -10.71 -16.41 -31.65
C TRP A 18 -10.53 -17.37 -32.85
N ASN A 19 -9.84 -18.48 -32.61
CA ASN A 19 -9.96 -19.67 -33.44
C ASN A 19 -11.03 -20.58 -32.82
N SER A 20 -12.20 -20.62 -33.41
CA SER A 20 -13.23 -21.60 -33.08
C SER A 20 -12.88 -22.94 -33.73
N SER A 21 -12.16 -23.81 -33.01
CA SER A 21 -12.14 -25.23 -33.30
C SER A 21 -13.36 -25.87 -32.65
N LEU A 22 -14.21 -26.47 -33.48
CA LEU A 22 -15.29 -27.32 -33.04
C LEU A 22 -14.69 -28.49 -32.24
N ALA A 23 -14.77 -28.44 -30.93
CA ALA A 23 -14.47 -29.59 -30.08
C ALA A 23 -15.61 -30.59 -30.25
N GLN A 24 -15.35 -31.68 -30.95
CA GLN A 24 -16.20 -32.87 -30.85
C GLN A 24 -16.22 -33.32 -29.41
N ALA A 25 -17.39 -33.34 -28.83
CA ALA A 25 -17.60 -33.95 -27.54
C ALA A 25 -17.30 -35.44 -27.67
N ALA A 26 -16.16 -35.90 -27.17
CA ALA A 26 -15.88 -37.29 -26.97
C ALA A 26 -16.89 -37.80 -25.90
N ASP A 27 -17.65 -38.79 -26.27
CA ASP A 27 -18.52 -39.57 -25.41
C ASP A 27 -17.65 -40.20 -24.31
N LEU A 28 -17.56 -39.54 -23.17
CA LEU A 28 -16.91 -40.04 -21.97
C LEU A 28 -17.89 -40.97 -21.27
N GLY A 29 -17.75 -42.24 -21.56
CA GLY A 29 -18.53 -43.30 -20.93
C GLY A 29 -18.59 -43.16 -19.41
N GLY A 30 -19.75 -43.43 -18.88
CA GLY A 30 -20.37 -43.47 -17.54
C GLY A 30 -19.58 -43.35 -16.25
N ASN A 31 -18.32 -42.95 -16.21
CA ASN A 31 -17.51 -42.82 -14.97
C ASN A 31 -17.05 -41.41 -14.62
N CYS A 32 -17.44 -40.42 -15.41
CA CYS A 32 -17.01 -39.04 -15.19
C CYS A 32 -17.52 -38.46 -13.83
N CYS A 33 -18.68 -38.88 -13.37
CA CYS A 33 -19.20 -38.47 -12.09
C CYS A 33 -18.47 -39.12 -10.91
N ALA A 34 -18.08 -40.40 -11.06
CA ALA A 34 -17.34 -41.10 -10.02
C ALA A 34 -15.92 -40.54 -9.82
N ASP A 35 -15.22 -40.17 -10.89
CA ASP A 35 -13.91 -39.50 -10.82
C ASP A 35 -14.00 -38.10 -10.21
N LEU A 36 -15.08 -37.35 -10.50
CA LEU A 36 -15.35 -36.04 -9.86
C LEU A 36 -15.73 -36.19 -8.39
N GLU A 37 -16.50 -37.20 -8.03
CA GLU A 37 -16.86 -37.50 -6.63
C GLU A 37 -15.63 -37.95 -5.84
N GLU A 38 -14.73 -38.75 -6.42
CA GLU A 38 -13.47 -39.17 -5.79
C GLU A 38 -12.54 -37.96 -5.60
N ARG A 39 -12.41 -37.07 -6.59
CA ARG A 39 -11.60 -35.86 -6.49
C ARG A 39 -12.19 -34.83 -5.51
N ILE A 40 -13.51 -34.74 -5.42
CA ILE A 40 -14.19 -33.92 -4.43
C ILE A 40 -13.97 -34.51 -3.04
N ALA A 41 -14.10 -35.83 -2.87
CA ALA A 41 -13.84 -36.52 -1.61
C ALA A 41 -12.37 -36.41 -1.19
N GLU A 42 -11.43 -36.46 -2.13
CA GLU A 42 -9.99 -36.24 -1.88
C GLU A 42 -9.68 -34.79 -1.51
N LEU A 43 -10.29 -33.82 -2.19
CA LEU A 43 -10.22 -32.39 -1.84
C LEU A 43 -10.88 -32.12 -0.49
N GLU A 44 -12.03 -32.73 -0.20
CA GLU A 44 -12.69 -32.64 1.09
C GLU A 44 -11.89 -33.34 2.19
N ALA A 45 -11.24 -34.47 1.93
CA ALA A 45 -10.38 -35.19 2.88
C ALA A 45 -9.07 -34.42 3.16
N THR A 46 -8.53 -33.71 2.19
CA THR A 46 -7.37 -32.83 2.38
C THR A 46 -7.74 -31.49 3.02
N THR A 47 -8.98 -31.03 2.82
CA THR A 47 -9.49 -29.74 3.36
C THR A 47 -10.28 -29.93 4.65
N ALA A 48 -10.97 -31.06 4.81
CA ALA A 48 -11.80 -31.38 5.97
C ALA A 48 -10.99 -32.12 7.05
N ARG A 49 -10.22 -31.42 7.82
CA ARG A 49 -9.84 -31.93 9.15
C ARG A 49 -11.07 -31.96 10.02
N LYS A 50 -11.40 -33.20 10.48
CA LYS A 50 -12.46 -33.50 11.43
C LYS A 50 -12.57 -32.44 12.53
N GLY A 51 -13.68 -31.77 12.58
CA GLY A 51 -14.09 -30.87 13.65
C GLY A 51 -14.89 -29.69 13.10
N ASN A 52 -15.91 -29.27 13.80
CA ASN A 52 -16.81 -28.15 13.51
C ASN A 52 -16.12 -26.74 13.38
N ARG A 53 -14.83 -26.69 13.11
CA ARG A 53 -14.08 -25.45 12.97
C ARG A 53 -13.95 -25.10 11.50
N LYS A 54 -14.57 -24.00 11.11
CA LYS A 54 -14.34 -23.40 9.79
C LYS A 54 -12.92 -22.84 9.78
N VAL A 55 -12.00 -23.53 9.12
CA VAL A 55 -10.65 -23.04 8.83
C VAL A 55 -10.62 -22.63 7.37
N SER A 56 -10.18 -21.44 7.09
CA SER A 56 -9.95 -20.95 5.74
C SER A 56 -8.48 -20.62 5.52
N LEU A 57 -7.99 -20.86 4.32
CA LEU A 57 -6.75 -20.33 3.81
C LEU A 57 -7.06 -19.61 2.52
N THR A 58 -6.81 -18.32 2.52
CA THR A 58 -6.96 -17.47 1.33
C THR A 58 -5.58 -17.12 0.80
N VAL A 59 -5.38 -17.33 -0.50
CA VAL A 59 -4.16 -16.92 -1.19
C VAL A 59 -4.54 -15.80 -2.15
N THR A 60 -3.89 -14.65 -2.00
CA THR A 60 -4.09 -13.47 -2.84
C THR A 60 -2.74 -12.93 -3.30
N GLY A 61 -2.75 -11.99 -4.22
CA GLY A 61 -1.55 -11.34 -4.69
C GLY A 61 -1.76 -10.66 -6.03
N TRP A 62 -0.74 -10.00 -6.50
CA TRP A 62 -0.71 -9.38 -7.82
C TRP A 62 0.71 -9.29 -8.35
N VAL A 63 0.83 -9.03 -9.64
CA VAL A 63 2.08 -8.66 -10.30
C VAL A 63 1.90 -7.23 -10.82
N THR A 64 2.84 -6.36 -10.49
CA THR A 64 2.82 -4.95 -10.88
C THR A 64 4.11 -4.59 -11.59
N GLU A 65 3.95 -4.10 -12.83
CA GLU A 65 5.02 -3.57 -13.65
C GLU A 65 4.52 -2.30 -14.33
N GLN A 66 5.42 -1.37 -14.59
CA GLN A 66 5.10 -0.14 -15.28
C GLN A 66 6.08 0.19 -16.40
N VAL A 67 5.60 0.94 -17.37
CA VAL A 67 6.44 1.64 -18.35
C VAL A 67 6.49 3.09 -17.93
N MET A 68 7.66 3.53 -17.49
CA MET A 68 7.92 4.90 -17.04
C MET A 68 8.68 5.65 -18.12
N TRP A 69 8.09 6.73 -18.64
CA TRP A 69 8.80 7.70 -19.43
C TRP A 69 9.12 8.92 -18.57
N TRP A 70 10.36 9.40 -18.66
CA TRP A 70 10.78 10.59 -17.94
C TRP A 70 11.55 11.55 -18.85
N ASP A 71 11.52 12.82 -18.50
CA ASP A 71 12.23 13.91 -19.14
C ASP A 71 12.61 14.94 -18.07
N ASP A 72 13.90 15.23 -17.91
CA ASP A 72 14.41 16.18 -16.91
C ASP A 72 14.80 17.54 -17.53
N GLY A 73 14.37 17.78 -18.77
CA GLY A 73 14.66 19.02 -19.53
C GLY A 73 16.04 19.04 -20.19
N HIS A 74 16.88 18.02 -19.98
CA HIS A 74 18.19 17.87 -20.59
C HIS A 74 18.29 16.55 -21.36
N GLU A 75 17.77 15.49 -20.78
CA GLU A 75 17.67 14.16 -21.39
C GLU A 75 16.33 13.49 -21.03
N SER A 76 15.96 12.47 -21.80
CA SER A 76 14.75 11.69 -21.58
C SER A 76 15.00 10.21 -21.85
N ASN A 77 14.26 9.33 -21.18
CA ASN A 77 14.34 7.90 -21.42
C ASN A 77 13.03 7.20 -21.06
N THR A 78 12.95 5.92 -21.41
CA THR A 78 11.82 5.04 -21.04
C THR A 78 12.36 3.80 -20.35
N TYR A 79 11.83 3.51 -19.15
CA TYR A 79 12.18 2.34 -18.35
C TYR A 79 10.98 1.41 -18.22
N VAL A 80 11.24 0.11 -18.08
CA VAL A 80 10.27 -0.89 -17.64
C VAL A 80 10.71 -1.32 -16.25
N ILE A 81 9.87 -1.05 -15.24
CA ILE A 81 10.22 -1.19 -13.83
C ILE A 81 9.02 -1.65 -13.01
N GLY A 82 9.28 -2.27 -11.87
CA GLY A 82 8.27 -2.53 -10.85
C GLY A 82 7.84 -1.27 -10.09
N LEU A 83 6.79 -1.37 -9.28
CA LEU A 83 6.31 -0.27 -8.42
C LEU A 83 6.96 -0.26 -7.03
N GLY A 84 8.07 -0.95 -6.86
CA GLY A 84 8.85 -0.98 -5.63
C GLY A 84 8.07 -1.53 -4.43
N THR A 85 8.43 -1.09 -3.23
CA THR A 85 7.84 -1.58 -1.98
C THR A 85 6.40 -1.15 -1.73
N ASN A 86 5.88 -0.19 -2.47
CA ASN A 86 4.54 0.35 -2.24
C ASN A 86 3.44 -0.52 -2.88
N TYR A 87 3.74 -1.06 -4.08
CA TYR A 87 2.88 -1.99 -4.80
C TYR A 87 3.71 -3.13 -5.39
N ALA A 88 4.67 -3.64 -4.65
CA ALA A 88 5.49 -4.75 -5.10
C ALA A 88 4.65 -5.94 -5.54
N SER A 89 5.12 -6.63 -6.57
CA SER A 89 4.58 -7.94 -6.92
C SER A 89 4.64 -8.84 -5.69
N ASN A 90 3.52 -9.46 -5.30
CA ASN A 90 3.45 -10.16 -4.03
C ASN A 90 2.54 -11.37 -4.05
N VAL A 91 2.69 -12.21 -3.03
CA VAL A 91 1.74 -13.24 -2.66
C VAL A 91 1.47 -13.15 -1.16
N GLN A 92 0.20 -13.21 -0.78
CA GLN A 92 -0.25 -13.17 0.60
C GLN A 92 -1.04 -14.42 0.96
N PHE A 93 -0.70 -15.01 2.09
CA PHE A 93 -1.40 -16.15 2.70
C PHE A 93 -2.13 -15.67 3.95
N VAL A 94 -3.44 -15.79 3.96
CA VAL A 94 -4.28 -15.42 5.11
C VAL A 94 -4.99 -16.66 5.63
N GLY A 95 -4.57 -17.12 6.79
CA GLY A 95 -5.23 -18.21 7.51
C GLY A 95 -6.20 -17.65 8.54
N SER A 96 -7.40 -18.24 8.65
CA SER A 96 -8.38 -17.89 9.67
C SER A 96 -9.15 -19.12 10.15
N ALA A 97 -9.45 -19.16 11.44
CA ALA A 97 -10.28 -20.18 12.06
C ALA A 97 -11.21 -19.56 13.10
N GLU A 98 -12.48 -19.94 13.08
CA GLU A 98 -13.40 -19.65 14.19
C GLU A 98 -13.06 -20.57 15.36
N ILE A 99 -12.70 -19.99 16.52
CA ILE A 99 -12.32 -20.73 17.74
C ILE A 99 -13.46 -20.85 18.74
N ALA A 100 -14.39 -19.88 18.72
CA ALA A 100 -15.63 -19.86 19.46
C ALA A 100 -16.61 -18.89 18.76
N PRO A 101 -17.92 -18.94 19.03
CA PRO A 101 -18.88 -17.96 18.48
C PRO A 101 -18.44 -16.53 18.75
N GLY A 102 -18.26 -15.74 17.68
CA GLY A 102 -17.78 -14.35 17.73
C GLY A 102 -16.29 -14.19 18.04
N TYR A 103 -15.50 -15.29 18.02
CA TYR A 103 -14.04 -15.24 18.19
C TYR A 103 -13.35 -16.02 17.07
N SER A 104 -12.34 -15.43 16.48
CA SER A 104 -11.49 -16.06 15.48
C SER A 104 -10.01 -15.84 15.79
N ALA A 105 -9.19 -16.78 15.34
CA ALA A 105 -7.73 -16.65 15.30
C ALA A 105 -7.25 -16.79 13.86
N GLY A 106 -6.16 -16.14 13.53
CA GLY A 106 -5.60 -16.24 12.19
C GLY A 106 -4.17 -15.76 12.12
N TYR A 107 -3.63 -15.79 10.91
CA TYR A 107 -2.31 -15.29 10.60
C TYR A 107 -2.29 -14.64 9.21
N VAL A 108 -1.31 -13.79 8.98
CA VAL A 108 -0.96 -13.23 7.69
C VAL A 108 0.51 -13.48 7.44
N LEU A 109 0.83 -13.98 6.24
CA LEU A 109 2.17 -14.03 5.70
C LEU A 109 2.15 -13.37 4.34
N HIS A 110 2.80 -12.22 4.23
CA HIS A 110 2.88 -11.40 3.03
C HIS A 110 4.32 -11.40 2.51
N LEU A 111 4.52 -11.97 1.33
CA LEU A 111 5.81 -12.07 0.66
C LEU A 111 5.83 -11.15 -0.55
N GLU A 112 6.84 -10.30 -0.65
CA GLU A 112 7.03 -9.35 -1.75
C GLU A 112 8.28 -9.69 -2.57
N LEU A 113 8.17 -9.51 -3.88
CA LEU A 113 9.29 -9.46 -4.79
C LEU A 113 9.79 -8.02 -4.85
N ARG A 114 11.04 -7.81 -4.47
CA ARG A 114 11.70 -6.50 -4.58
C ARG A 114 12.66 -6.52 -5.77
N ASP A 115 12.09 -6.59 -6.94
CA ASP A 115 12.77 -6.33 -8.20
C ASP A 115 12.57 -4.87 -8.60
N ASN A 116 13.58 -4.26 -9.20
CA ASN A 116 13.52 -2.89 -9.74
C ASN A 116 12.92 -1.86 -8.78
N ASN A 117 13.56 -1.69 -7.63
CA ASN A 117 13.12 -0.77 -6.61
C ASN A 117 13.14 0.69 -7.12
N ILE A 118 11.97 1.32 -7.21
CA ILE A 118 11.80 2.71 -7.66
C ILE A 118 12.60 3.72 -6.85
N TYR A 119 12.89 3.45 -5.57
CA TYR A 119 13.71 4.34 -4.73
C TYR A 119 15.18 4.38 -5.12
N SER A 120 15.63 3.51 -6.01
CA SER A 120 17.01 3.46 -6.47
C SER A 120 17.17 3.63 -7.99
N ILE A 121 16.09 3.94 -8.70
CA ILE A 121 16.08 4.23 -10.14
C ILE A 121 16.24 5.73 -10.34
N ASN A 122 17.09 6.12 -11.29
CA ASN A 122 17.35 7.53 -11.62
C ASN A 122 17.80 7.68 -13.07
N GLN A 123 18.15 8.90 -13.49
CA GLN A 123 18.60 9.20 -14.85
C GLN A 123 19.75 8.34 -15.36
N ASN A 124 20.61 7.87 -14.45
CA ASN A 124 21.80 7.07 -14.76
C ASN A 124 21.61 5.57 -14.49
N ARG A 125 20.48 5.18 -13.93
CA ARG A 125 20.22 3.81 -13.51
C ARG A 125 18.78 3.43 -13.76
N ALA A 126 18.57 2.62 -14.80
CA ALA A 126 17.27 2.07 -15.17
C ALA A 126 16.90 0.81 -14.39
N ASP A 127 17.87 0.22 -13.69
CA ASP A 127 17.71 -1.06 -13.03
C ASP A 127 18.23 -0.97 -11.59
N SER A 128 17.50 -1.48 -10.63
CA SER A 128 17.95 -1.49 -9.25
C SER A 128 18.95 -2.61 -9.02
N THR A 129 20.01 -2.30 -8.30
CA THR A 129 21.00 -3.30 -7.88
C THR A 129 20.55 -4.11 -6.66
N ASP A 130 19.40 -3.80 -6.10
CA ASP A 130 18.80 -4.56 -5.01
C ASP A 130 18.32 -5.87 -5.61
N ALA A 131 19.18 -6.89 -5.47
CA ALA A 131 18.96 -8.20 -6.04
C ALA A 131 17.53 -8.69 -5.81
N ASN A 132 16.94 -9.26 -6.83
CA ASN A 132 15.67 -9.98 -6.86
C ASN A 132 15.47 -10.81 -5.58
N THR A 133 15.01 -10.19 -4.52
CA THR A 133 14.83 -10.82 -3.22
C THR A 133 13.37 -10.96 -2.89
N VAL A 134 13.02 -12.10 -2.34
CA VAL A 134 11.71 -12.30 -1.71
C VAL A 134 11.83 -11.87 -0.25
N ASN A 135 11.06 -10.88 0.16
CA ASN A 135 11.02 -10.39 1.53
C ASN A 135 9.68 -10.69 2.18
N ALA A 136 9.72 -11.07 3.46
CA ALA A 136 8.52 -11.08 4.29
C ALA A 136 8.20 -9.62 4.66
N ASN A 137 7.20 -9.04 4.01
CA ASN A 137 6.71 -7.71 4.33
C ASN A 137 5.91 -7.74 5.62
N GLU A 138 4.96 -8.68 5.74
CA GLU A 138 4.22 -8.91 6.97
C GLU A 138 4.27 -10.38 7.38
N SER A 139 4.36 -10.62 8.68
CA SER A 139 4.34 -11.95 9.29
C SER A 139 3.83 -11.84 10.71
N TYR A 140 2.53 -12.04 10.90
CA TYR A 140 1.89 -11.88 12.20
C TYR A 140 0.72 -12.84 12.38
N TRP A 141 0.35 -13.08 13.64
CA TRP A 141 -0.88 -13.76 14.01
C TRP A 141 -1.82 -12.81 14.74
N TYR A 142 -3.10 -13.14 14.80
CA TYR A 142 -4.09 -12.33 15.47
C TYR A 142 -5.17 -13.15 16.19
N LEU A 143 -5.75 -12.53 17.21
CA LEU A 143 -7.01 -12.92 17.83
C LEU A 143 -8.03 -11.81 17.59
N LYS A 144 -9.20 -12.16 17.11
CA LYS A 144 -10.27 -11.22 16.80
C LYS A 144 -11.54 -11.60 17.54
N SER A 145 -12.21 -10.61 18.10
CA SER A 145 -13.56 -10.71 18.63
C SER A 145 -14.47 -9.72 17.91
N ASP A 146 -15.68 -10.13 17.56
CA ASP A 146 -16.67 -9.22 16.92
C ASP A 146 -17.05 -8.07 17.85
N ARG A 147 -16.98 -8.29 19.17
CA ARG A 147 -17.33 -7.29 20.19
C ARG A 147 -16.14 -6.44 20.64
N TYR A 148 -14.96 -7.02 20.74
CA TYR A 148 -13.80 -6.37 21.38
C TYR A 148 -12.71 -5.96 20.41
N GLY A 149 -12.86 -6.24 19.10
CA GLY A 149 -11.86 -5.90 18.09
C GLY A 149 -10.79 -6.97 17.92
N ARG A 150 -9.62 -6.58 17.44
CA ARG A 150 -8.52 -7.48 17.07
C ARG A 150 -7.23 -7.10 17.79
N VAL A 151 -6.53 -8.08 18.34
CA VAL A 151 -5.14 -7.99 18.78
C VAL A 151 -4.28 -8.81 17.82
N ALA A 152 -3.21 -8.22 17.32
CA ALA A 152 -2.25 -8.87 16.42
C ALA A 152 -0.83 -8.73 16.96
N VAL A 153 0.02 -9.74 16.71
CA VAL A 153 1.41 -9.77 17.18
C VAL A 153 2.30 -10.30 16.08
N GLY A 154 3.38 -9.58 15.81
CA GLY A 154 4.38 -9.91 14.81
C GLY A 154 4.70 -8.74 13.90
N LYS A 155 5.38 -9.02 12.79
CA LYS A 155 5.73 -7.99 11.81
C LYS A 155 4.50 -7.57 11.02
N GLN A 156 4.06 -6.34 11.20
CA GLN A 156 2.88 -5.75 10.57
C GLN A 156 2.99 -4.23 10.49
N SER A 157 2.12 -3.58 9.71
CA SER A 157 2.03 -2.12 9.64
C SER A 157 1.66 -1.52 11.00
N PRO A 158 2.43 -0.57 11.55
CA PRO A 158 2.09 0.15 12.78
C PRO A 158 0.82 1.00 12.61
N ALA A 159 0.25 1.44 13.73
CA ALA A 159 -1.02 2.17 13.73
C ALA A 159 -0.98 3.44 12.87
N GLY A 160 0.18 4.12 12.80
CA GLY A 160 0.38 5.34 12.02
C GLY A 160 0.76 5.10 10.56
N ASP A 161 1.13 3.88 10.18
CA ASP A 161 1.54 3.57 8.83
C ASP A 161 0.37 3.70 7.86
N ASN A 162 0.63 4.38 6.75
CA ASN A 162 -0.36 4.67 5.72
C ASN A 162 -1.65 5.35 6.23
N ALA A 163 -1.62 6.03 7.40
CA ALA A 163 -2.80 6.64 8.00
C ALA A 163 -3.44 7.66 7.05
N ASN A 164 -2.67 8.61 6.55
CA ASN A 164 -3.15 9.61 5.60
C ASN A 164 -3.54 9.00 4.24
N PHE A 165 -2.73 8.06 3.73
CA PHE A 165 -3.03 7.33 2.50
C PHE A 165 -4.38 6.62 2.56
N ASN A 166 -4.70 6.00 3.69
CA ASN A 166 -5.96 5.31 3.92
C ASN A 166 -7.18 6.25 3.95
N SER A 167 -6.99 7.58 4.03
CA SER A 167 -8.08 8.54 3.88
C SER A 167 -8.61 8.61 2.45
N ASP A 168 -7.78 8.31 1.47
CA ASP A 168 -8.08 8.47 0.07
C ASP A 168 -8.99 7.36 -0.48
N LEU A 169 -10.22 7.69 -0.75
CA LEU A 169 -11.21 6.80 -1.35
C LEU A 169 -11.42 7.05 -2.85
N SER A 170 -10.54 7.82 -3.49
CA SER A 170 -10.68 8.18 -4.90
C SER A 170 -10.46 7.02 -5.87
N GLY A 171 -9.67 6.02 -5.49
CA GLY A 171 -9.20 4.95 -6.37
C GLY A 171 -8.12 5.42 -7.37
N THR A 172 -7.49 6.57 -7.13
CA THR A 172 -6.48 7.14 -8.03
C THR A 172 -5.08 7.18 -7.40
N GLN A 173 -4.85 6.43 -6.33
CA GLN A 173 -3.58 6.46 -5.59
C GLN A 173 -2.38 6.13 -6.49
N ALA A 174 -2.48 5.09 -7.31
CA ALA A 174 -1.39 4.70 -8.22
C ALA A 174 -1.03 5.80 -9.22
N ALA A 175 -2.03 6.57 -9.70
CA ALA A 175 -1.82 7.60 -10.72
C ALA A 175 -1.52 8.99 -10.15
N ALA A 176 -1.91 9.27 -8.91
CA ALA A 176 -1.89 10.62 -8.36
C ALA A 176 -1.37 10.71 -6.91
N TYR A 177 -0.75 9.67 -6.40
CA TYR A 177 -0.06 9.65 -5.11
C TYR A 177 1.31 9.01 -5.26
N TRP A 178 1.37 7.80 -5.83
CA TRP A 178 2.60 7.03 -5.97
C TRP A 178 3.58 7.58 -6.99
N VAL A 179 3.13 8.39 -7.94
CA VAL A 179 4.01 9.06 -8.94
C VAL A 179 5.16 9.83 -8.29
N ALA A 180 4.96 10.38 -7.10
CA ALA A 180 6.03 11.06 -6.37
C ALA A 180 7.20 10.13 -5.99
N TYR A 181 6.93 8.83 -5.84
CA TYR A 181 7.96 7.84 -5.53
C TYR A 181 8.75 7.39 -6.75
N ASP A 182 8.14 7.42 -7.94
CA ASP A 182 8.81 7.07 -9.19
C ASP A 182 10.00 7.98 -9.48
N THR A 183 9.99 9.18 -8.95
CA THR A 183 11.06 10.17 -9.13
C THR A 183 11.98 10.30 -7.91
N TRP A 184 11.85 9.45 -6.91
CA TRP A 184 12.52 9.60 -5.61
C TRP A 184 14.03 9.81 -5.71
N ASP A 185 14.74 8.97 -6.46
CA ASP A 185 16.20 9.06 -6.63
C ASP A 185 16.62 9.89 -7.85
N PHE A 186 15.67 10.49 -8.58
CA PHE A 186 15.99 11.35 -9.70
C PHE A 186 16.65 12.65 -9.21
N GLY A 187 17.84 12.93 -9.75
CA GLY A 187 18.59 14.14 -9.43
C GLY A 187 17.95 15.38 -10.00
N ILE A 188 17.96 16.48 -9.24
CA ILE A 188 17.50 17.78 -9.72
C ILE A 188 18.59 18.38 -10.60
N ARG A 189 18.27 18.70 -11.87
CA ARG A 189 19.18 19.36 -12.81
C ARG A 189 19.36 20.84 -12.46
N LEU A 190 20.60 21.26 -12.51
CA LEU A 190 20.96 22.69 -12.46
C LEU A 190 20.95 23.30 -13.87
N SER A 191 20.90 24.62 -13.97
CA SER A 191 20.87 25.33 -15.24
C SER A 191 22.08 25.09 -16.16
N ASN A 192 23.19 24.63 -15.59
CA ASN A 192 24.40 24.24 -16.35
C ASN A 192 24.36 22.78 -16.84
N GLY A 193 23.26 22.04 -16.62
CA GLY A 193 23.08 20.63 -16.98
C GLY A 193 23.68 19.61 -16.02
N SER A 194 24.39 20.03 -14.96
CA SER A 194 24.88 19.12 -13.93
C SER A 194 23.78 18.75 -12.93
N PHE A 195 23.97 17.67 -12.16
CA PHE A 195 23.08 17.33 -11.06
C PHE A 195 23.42 18.14 -9.81
N SER A 196 22.41 18.56 -9.10
CA SER A 196 22.53 19.05 -7.73
C SER A 196 22.86 17.92 -6.74
N ASN A 197 23.10 18.30 -5.48
CA ASN A 197 23.22 17.31 -4.38
C ASN A 197 21.84 16.81 -3.87
N PHE A 198 20.75 17.23 -4.52
CA PHE A 198 19.40 16.88 -4.15
C PHE A 198 18.77 16.00 -5.22
N THR A 199 17.91 15.09 -4.76
CA THR A 199 16.97 14.34 -5.58
C THR A 199 15.56 14.80 -5.26
N TRP A 200 14.57 14.37 -6.03
CA TRP A 200 13.16 14.69 -5.75
C TRP A 200 12.68 14.09 -4.42
N GLY A 201 13.24 12.98 -3.98
CA GLY A 201 12.96 12.36 -2.68
C GLY A 201 13.74 12.97 -1.51
N GLY A 202 14.66 13.91 -1.77
CA GLY A 202 15.45 14.56 -0.74
C GLY A 202 16.94 14.69 -1.10
N GLY A 203 17.76 15.17 -0.19
CA GLY A 203 19.21 15.29 -0.41
C GLY A 203 19.92 13.96 -0.29
N LYS A 204 20.93 13.70 -1.13
CA LYS A 204 21.77 12.48 -1.08
C LYS A 204 22.48 12.25 0.27
N ASN A 205 22.54 13.28 1.11
CA ASN A 205 23.10 13.26 2.46
C ASN A 205 22.15 13.95 3.45
N ALA A 206 20.89 14.15 3.11
CA ALA A 206 19.96 14.85 3.97
C ALA A 206 19.51 13.92 5.09
N SER A 207 20.23 14.00 6.19
CA SER A 207 19.75 13.54 7.50
C SER A 207 18.64 14.47 8.01
N GLY A 208 17.67 14.85 7.24
CA GLY A 208 16.70 15.84 7.65
C GLY A 208 15.63 16.19 6.63
N GLY A 209 15.55 15.53 5.53
CA GLY A 209 14.50 15.78 4.56
C GLY A 209 13.28 14.93 4.85
N GLN A 210 12.14 15.49 4.66
CA GLN A 210 10.82 14.89 4.54
C GLN A 210 10.75 13.41 4.95
N CYS A 211 10.17 13.11 6.11
CA CYS A 211 9.82 11.75 6.49
C CYS A 211 10.94 10.73 6.22
N HIS A 212 12.14 11.08 6.47
CA HIS A 212 13.37 10.30 6.35
C HIS A 212 13.22 8.89 5.83
N GLY A 213 13.51 8.70 4.58
CA GLY A 213 13.67 7.40 4.02
C GLY A 213 12.34 6.78 3.61
N TRP A 214 12.10 5.63 3.94
CA TRP A 214 11.16 4.71 3.41
C TRP A 214 9.74 4.91 3.94
N GLY A 215 8.79 5.20 3.09
CA GLY A 215 7.38 5.08 3.37
C GLY A 215 6.64 6.37 3.62
N GLY A 216 7.34 7.50 3.60
CA GLY A 216 6.66 8.77 3.69
C GLY A 216 6.16 9.24 2.34
N GLY A 217 4.97 8.87 1.93
CA GLY A 217 4.27 9.60 0.90
C GLY A 217 3.92 11.00 1.37
N PRO A 218 3.42 11.86 0.49
CA PRO A 218 2.91 13.15 0.90
C PRO A 218 1.95 13.00 2.07
N GLY A 219 2.33 13.47 3.25
CA GLY A 219 1.54 13.40 4.47
C GLY A 219 1.57 12.08 5.24
N ASP A 220 2.45 11.15 4.90
CA ASP A 220 2.66 9.91 5.64
C ASP A 220 4.15 9.63 5.80
N CYS A 221 4.64 9.70 7.03
CA CYS A 221 6.04 9.52 7.39
C CYS A 221 6.27 8.32 8.31
N VAL A 222 5.29 7.48 8.51
CA VAL A 222 5.42 6.24 9.28
C VAL A 222 5.70 5.12 8.31
N GLY A 223 6.84 4.52 8.48
CA GLY A 223 7.41 3.62 7.52
C GLY A 223 6.91 2.18 7.49
N SER A 224 7.84 1.30 7.21
CA SER A 224 7.63 -0.12 6.89
C SER A 224 7.04 -0.94 8.05
N PRO A 225 6.43 -2.10 7.76
CA PRO A 225 5.98 -3.05 8.77
C PRO A 225 7.07 -3.45 9.77
N ARG A 226 6.71 -3.51 11.06
CA ARG A 226 7.61 -3.75 12.21
C ARG A 226 7.10 -4.84 13.13
N ASN A 227 7.99 -5.36 13.98
CA ASN A 227 7.60 -6.31 15.03
C ASN A 227 6.92 -5.55 16.17
N GLU A 228 5.62 -5.77 16.33
CA GLU A 228 4.79 -5.03 17.28
C GLU A 228 3.60 -5.81 17.77
N VAL A 229 2.97 -5.27 18.81
CA VAL A 229 1.61 -5.59 19.21
C VAL A 229 0.70 -4.48 18.70
N ARG A 230 -0.36 -4.85 17.98
CA ARG A 230 -1.35 -3.92 17.44
C ARG A 230 -2.75 -4.30 17.89
N TYR A 231 -3.54 -3.30 18.26
CA TYR A 231 -4.95 -3.42 18.56
C TYR A 231 -5.78 -2.59 17.58
N ASP A 232 -6.79 -3.20 17.00
CA ASP A 232 -7.80 -2.54 16.18
C ASP A 232 -9.16 -2.67 16.88
N SER A 233 -9.80 -1.57 17.24
CA SER A 233 -11.13 -1.58 17.84
C SER A 233 -12.20 -2.04 16.85
N PRO A 234 -13.37 -2.47 17.31
CA PRO A 234 -14.55 -2.53 16.45
C PRO A 234 -14.86 -1.13 15.90
N VAL A 235 -15.56 -1.10 14.76
CA VAL A 235 -16.12 0.15 14.24
C VAL A 235 -17.40 0.49 15.00
N ILE A 236 -17.44 1.63 15.68
CA ILE A 236 -18.60 2.11 16.45
C ILE A 236 -19.01 3.47 15.90
N ALA A 237 -20.22 3.57 15.37
CA ALA A 237 -20.75 4.79 14.76
C ALA A 237 -19.81 5.41 13.69
N GLY A 238 -19.16 4.56 12.90
CA GLY A 238 -18.22 4.98 11.86
C GLY A 238 -16.80 5.26 12.35
N VAL A 239 -16.54 5.21 13.66
CA VAL A 239 -15.21 5.41 14.26
C VAL A 239 -14.52 4.09 14.52
N GLN A 240 -13.25 3.98 14.11
CA GLN A 240 -12.33 2.91 14.50
C GLN A 240 -11.08 3.52 15.11
N LEU A 241 -10.62 2.94 16.20
CA LEU A 241 -9.35 3.28 16.85
C LEU A 241 -8.35 2.14 16.64
N VAL A 242 -7.11 2.51 16.32
CA VAL A 242 -5.99 1.59 16.16
C VAL A 242 -4.86 2.07 17.05
N ALA A 243 -4.20 1.17 17.74
CA ALA A 243 -3.01 1.46 18.54
C ALA A 243 -1.97 0.37 18.33
N SER A 244 -0.71 0.76 18.29
CA SER A 244 0.41 -0.18 18.22
C SER A 244 1.56 0.25 19.12
N TRP A 245 2.34 -0.75 19.53
CA TRP A 245 3.61 -0.57 20.24
C TRP A 245 4.54 -1.73 19.91
N GLY A 246 5.80 -1.44 19.64
CA GLY A 246 6.73 -2.43 19.15
C GLY A 246 8.18 -2.14 19.46
N GLU A 247 9.05 -2.69 18.63
CA GLU A 247 10.50 -2.57 18.74
C GLU A 247 10.93 -1.10 18.69
N ASP A 248 12.07 -0.82 19.36
CA ASP A 248 12.68 0.51 19.50
C ASP A 248 11.75 1.56 20.17
N ASP A 249 10.87 1.10 21.08
CA ASP A 249 9.88 1.93 21.76
C ASP A 249 9.02 2.77 20.81
N GLU A 250 8.82 2.28 19.59
CA GLU A 250 7.91 2.88 18.64
C GLU A 250 6.46 2.58 19.02
N TRP A 251 5.62 3.59 18.92
CA TRP A 251 4.21 3.52 19.23
C TRP A 251 3.38 4.41 18.31
N GLY A 252 2.11 4.09 18.20
CA GLY A 252 1.18 4.89 17.41
C GLY A 252 -0.27 4.72 17.87
N VAL A 253 -1.07 5.76 17.66
CA VAL A 253 -2.51 5.74 17.81
C VAL A 253 -3.15 6.44 16.62
N THR A 254 -4.12 5.79 15.99
CA THR A 254 -4.84 6.33 14.83
C THR A 254 -6.34 6.19 15.01
N GLY A 255 -7.07 7.25 14.73
CA GLY A 255 -8.51 7.29 14.63
C GLY A 255 -8.94 7.42 13.18
N TYR A 256 -9.80 6.52 12.74
CA TYR A 256 -10.47 6.58 11.44
C TYR A 256 -11.94 6.87 11.65
N TYR A 257 -12.50 7.75 10.83
CA TYR A 257 -13.94 7.99 10.78
C TYR A 257 -14.42 7.85 9.34
N THR A 258 -15.50 7.08 9.13
CA THR A 258 -16.13 6.95 7.81
C THR A 258 -17.65 6.98 7.99
N ALA A 259 -18.32 7.86 7.27
CA ALA A 259 -19.77 8.01 7.31
C ALA A 259 -20.36 8.50 5.99
N ASN A 260 -21.65 8.25 5.83
CA ASN A 260 -22.46 8.91 4.81
C ASN A 260 -23.30 10.00 5.49
N TRP A 261 -23.11 11.24 5.05
CA TRP A 261 -23.89 12.42 5.49
C TRP A 261 -24.82 12.84 4.36
N GLY A 262 -26.00 12.21 4.29
CA GLY A 262 -26.88 12.36 3.14
C GLY A 262 -26.19 11.90 1.85
N ASP A 263 -26.01 12.81 0.91
CA ASP A 263 -25.35 12.54 -0.38
C ASP A 263 -23.82 12.58 -0.33
N PHE A 264 -23.22 12.81 0.83
CA PHE A 264 -21.77 12.91 0.97
C PHE A 264 -21.19 11.68 1.65
N LEU A 265 -20.17 11.09 1.03
CA LEU A 265 -19.27 10.13 1.66
C LEU A 265 -18.10 10.91 2.29
N VAL A 266 -17.93 10.76 3.60
CA VAL A 266 -16.89 11.44 4.37
C VAL A 266 -15.94 10.41 4.95
N LYS A 267 -14.63 10.64 4.87
CA LYS A 267 -13.63 9.92 5.64
C LYS A 267 -12.65 10.89 6.28
N GLY A 268 -12.39 10.73 7.55
CA GLY A 268 -11.42 11.49 8.33
C GLY A 268 -10.40 10.55 8.97
N VAL A 269 -9.17 11.03 9.10
CA VAL A 269 -8.07 10.31 9.76
C VAL A 269 -7.31 11.30 10.64
N ALA A 270 -7.00 10.86 11.86
CA ALA A 270 -6.08 11.53 12.76
C ALA A 270 -5.16 10.47 13.36
N SER A 271 -3.85 10.65 13.22
CA SER A 271 -2.83 9.72 13.72
C SER A 271 -1.73 10.46 14.45
N TYR A 272 -1.28 9.90 15.55
CA TYR A 272 -0.10 10.38 16.26
C TYR A 272 0.78 9.19 16.62
N SER A 273 2.05 9.26 16.24
CA SER A 273 3.02 8.20 16.45
C SER A 273 4.39 8.77 16.77
N GLY A 274 5.26 7.92 17.30
CA GLY A 274 6.62 8.33 17.62
C GLY A 274 7.46 7.21 18.16
N THR A 275 8.74 7.51 18.37
CA THR A 275 9.68 6.68 19.11
C THR A 275 10.29 7.50 20.24
N ASN A 276 10.50 6.86 21.38
CA ASN A 276 11.12 7.47 22.57
C ASN A 276 12.51 6.92 22.85
N ASP A 277 13.02 6.01 22.03
CA ASP A 277 14.37 5.47 22.25
C ASP A 277 15.45 6.50 21.85
N PRO A 278 16.13 7.11 22.84
CA PRO A 278 17.21 8.05 22.56
C PRO A 278 18.50 7.37 22.08
N ASN A 279 18.57 6.04 22.17
CA ASN A 279 19.73 5.23 21.81
C ASN A 279 19.52 4.47 20.50
N LEU A 280 18.41 4.72 19.83
CA LEU A 280 18.16 4.10 18.53
C LEU A 280 19.35 4.34 17.60
N VAL A 281 20.12 3.28 17.40
CA VAL A 281 21.26 3.31 16.47
C VAL A 281 20.74 2.98 15.10
N VAL A 282 20.53 4.02 14.34
CA VAL A 282 20.14 3.88 12.95
C VAL A 282 21.37 3.43 12.16
N ALA A 283 21.42 2.16 11.80
CA ALA A 283 22.53 1.56 11.04
C ALA A 283 22.73 2.25 9.68
N ASN A 284 21.68 2.83 9.13
CA ASN A 284 21.71 3.64 7.92
C ASN A 284 20.71 4.80 8.07
N PRO A 285 21.19 6.02 8.41
CA PRO A 285 20.30 7.17 8.58
C PRO A 285 19.52 7.57 7.31
N ALA A 286 19.96 7.11 6.14
CA ALA A 286 19.24 7.33 4.89
C ALA A 286 18.00 6.41 4.70
N VAL A 287 17.84 5.40 5.55
CA VAL A 287 16.75 4.42 5.49
C VAL A 287 16.03 4.25 6.84
N ALA A 288 16.32 5.11 7.81
CA ALA A 288 15.63 5.08 9.08
C ALA A 288 14.28 5.77 8.99
N ASP A 289 13.25 5.06 9.38
CA ASP A 289 11.89 5.55 9.38
C ASP A 289 11.69 6.62 10.47
N PHE A 290 12.32 6.44 11.63
CA PHE A 290 12.36 7.43 12.70
C PHE A 290 13.78 7.79 13.11
N GLN A 291 13.99 9.05 13.42
CA GLN A 291 15.17 9.48 14.17
C GLN A 291 14.91 9.28 15.68
N PRO A 292 15.96 9.15 16.50
CA PRO A 292 15.78 9.07 17.94
C PRO A 292 14.86 10.20 18.47
N SER A 293 13.84 9.84 19.24
CA SER A 293 12.87 10.78 19.80
C SER A 293 12.17 11.64 18.74
N SER A 294 11.58 11.00 17.74
CA SER A 294 10.73 11.65 16.75
C SER A 294 9.25 11.46 17.07
N HIS A 295 8.44 12.47 16.73
CA HIS A 295 6.98 12.43 16.83
C HIS A 295 6.37 12.87 15.52
N TYR A 296 5.29 12.19 15.12
CA TYR A 296 4.62 12.46 13.86
C TYR A 296 3.11 12.55 14.03
N LEU A 297 2.54 13.71 13.66
CA LEU A 297 1.11 13.96 13.61
C LEU A 297 0.64 13.91 12.15
N GLN A 298 -0.42 13.18 11.89
CA GLN A 298 -1.05 13.08 10.57
C GLN A 298 -2.54 13.44 10.69
N LEU A 299 -3.03 14.29 9.81
CA LEU A 299 -4.43 14.60 9.65
C LEU A 299 -4.82 14.51 8.18
N ALA A 300 -5.93 13.83 7.90
CA ALA A 300 -6.41 13.71 6.54
C ALA A 300 -7.94 13.70 6.47
N GLY A 301 -8.46 14.16 5.33
CA GLY A 301 -9.88 14.17 5.06
C GLY A 301 -10.19 13.89 3.60
N TYR A 302 -11.28 13.16 3.38
CA TYR A 302 -11.87 12.90 2.07
C TYR A 302 -13.35 13.25 2.10
N LEU A 303 -13.80 13.92 1.07
CA LEU A 303 -15.21 14.24 0.86
C LEU A 303 -15.58 13.93 -0.59
N GLU A 304 -16.66 13.18 -0.78
CA GLU A 304 -17.22 12.89 -2.09
C GLU A 304 -18.72 13.19 -2.10
N HIS A 305 -19.18 13.98 -3.05
CA HIS A 305 -20.60 14.10 -3.36
C HIS A 305 -20.99 12.95 -4.29
N VAL A 306 -21.58 11.90 -3.72
CA VAL A 306 -21.83 10.62 -4.38
C VAL A 306 -22.68 10.72 -5.67
N PRO A 307 -23.76 11.57 -5.75
CA PRO A 307 -24.56 11.71 -6.95
C PRO A 307 -23.77 12.25 -8.15
N THR A 308 -22.89 13.21 -7.94
CA THR A 308 -22.07 13.82 -9.01
C THR A 308 -20.73 13.13 -9.21
N GLY A 309 -20.27 12.38 -8.21
CA GLY A 309 -18.94 11.79 -8.18
C GLY A 309 -17.79 12.78 -7.95
N ILE A 310 -18.08 14.05 -7.67
CA ILE A 310 -17.05 15.06 -7.35
C ILE A 310 -16.50 14.75 -5.97
N TRP A 311 -15.17 14.75 -5.86
CA TRP A 311 -14.48 14.45 -4.60
C TRP A 311 -13.22 15.32 -4.42
N GLY A 312 -12.82 15.45 -3.15
CA GLY A 312 -11.56 16.05 -2.74
C GLY A 312 -10.92 15.26 -1.60
N ASN A 313 -9.60 15.23 -1.57
CA ASN A 313 -8.78 14.68 -0.49
C ASN A 313 -7.71 15.69 -0.10
N PHE A 314 -7.53 15.87 1.20
CA PHE A 314 -6.47 16.69 1.78
C PHE A 314 -5.76 15.90 2.88
N GLN A 315 -4.44 16.02 2.93
CA GLN A 315 -3.59 15.38 3.91
C GLN A 315 -2.55 16.37 4.42
N TRP A 316 -2.27 16.29 5.69
CA TRP A 316 -1.21 17.05 6.35
C TRP A 316 -0.46 16.14 7.32
N GLY A 317 0.87 16.25 7.30
CA GLY A 317 1.75 15.60 8.24
C GLY A 317 2.69 16.62 8.86
N HIS A 318 2.94 16.50 10.16
CA HIS A 318 3.88 17.32 10.92
C HIS A 318 4.81 16.41 11.71
N MET A 319 6.12 16.55 11.47
CA MET A 319 7.15 15.77 12.15
C MET A 319 8.07 16.65 12.97
N ASP A 320 8.22 16.28 14.23
CA ASP A 320 9.24 16.80 15.14
C ASP A 320 10.27 15.72 15.43
N SER A 321 11.55 16.03 15.26
CA SER A 321 12.65 15.13 15.58
C SER A 321 13.71 15.84 16.40
N LYS A 322 14.17 15.22 17.49
CA LYS A 322 15.17 15.82 18.36
C LYS A 322 16.46 16.12 17.61
N GLY A 323 16.86 17.39 17.62
CA GLY A 323 18.09 17.83 16.92
C GLY A 323 17.90 18.24 15.47
N TYR A 324 16.70 18.23 14.97
CA TYR A 324 16.32 18.68 13.62
C TYR A 324 15.23 19.75 13.69
N GLU A 325 15.10 20.53 12.64
CA GLU A 325 13.93 21.40 12.48
C GLU A 325 12.68 20.57 12.18
N SER A 326 11.54 21.02 12.69
CA SER A 326 10.25 20.39 12.39
C SER A 326 9.92 20.50 10.89
N ASN A 327 9.21 19.50 10.37
CA ASN A 327 8.85 19.44 8.97
C ASN A 327 7.33 19.28 8.79
N ASP A 328 6.78 20.05 7.85
CA ASP A 328 5.37 19.97 7.45
C ASP A 328 5.26 19.46 6.01
N VAL A 329 4.37 18.48 5.81
CA VAL A 329 4.07 17.93 4.50
C VAL A 329 2.57 18.10 4.21
N TYR A 330 2.26 18.65 3.04
CA TYR A 330 0.89 18.88 2.58
C TYR A 330 0.64 18.16 1.27
N TYR A 331 -0.51 17.53 1.18
CA TYR A 331 -0.97 16.93 -0.07
C TYR A 331 -2.45 17.20 -0.28
N ALA A 332 -2.82 17.58 -1.50
CA ALA A 332 -4.21 17.78 -1.86
C ALA A 332 -4.48 17.32 -3.28
N LYS A 333 -5.60 16.67 -3.48
CA LYS A 333 -6.11 16.33 -4.81
C LYS A 333 -7.62 16.39 -4.86
N ALA A 334 -8.15 16.56 -6.06
CA ALA A 334 -9.58 16.55 -6.32
C ALA A 334 -9.84 15.89 -7.68
N GLY A 335 -11.05 15.40 -7.87
CA GLY A 335 -11.43 14.77 -9.11
C GLY A 335 -12.91 14.44 -9.19
N ILE A 336 -13.25 13.69 -10.23
CA ILE A 336 -14.63 13.23 -10.47
C ILE A 336 -14.62 11.75 -10.83
N LYS A 337 -15.47 10.97 -10.20
CA LYS A 337 -15.76 9.56 -10.53
C LYS A 337 -16.87 9.50 -11.54
N LEU A 338 -16.56 9.14 -12.76
CA LEU A 338 -17.54 8.98 -13.84
C LEU A 338 -17.98 7.53 -13.95
N LYS A 339 -19.28 7.31 -14.05
CA LYS A 339 -19.86 5.99 -14.38
C LYS A 339 -19.84 5.83 -15.90
N LEU A 340 -18.86 5.13 -16.43
CA LEU A 340 -18.76 4.81 -17.86
C LEU A 340 -19.58 3.52 -18.15
N THR A 341 -20.89 3.64 -18.12
CA THR A 341 -21.81 2.50 -18.34
C THR A 341 -21.69 1.88 -19.73
N SER A 342 -21.25 2.66 -20.73
CA SER A 342 -21.07 2.19 -22.11
C SER A 342 -19.88 1.23 -22.31
N LEU A 343 -18.94 1.17 -21.37
CA LEU A 343 -17.76 0.30 -21.45
C LEU A 343 -17.88 -0.97 -20.59
N GLY A 344 -19.04 -1.22 -19.98
CA GLY A 344 -19.26 -2.40 -19.15
C GLY A 344 -18.40 -2.45 -17.87
N VAL A 345 -17.73 -1.37 -17.54
CA VAL A 345 -16.93 -1.28 -16.31
C VAL A 345 -17.90 -0.99 -15.17
N THR A 346 -18.37 -2.03 -14.54
CA THR A 346 -18.96 -1.92 -13.20
C THR A 346 -17.83 -1.78 -12.20
N ARG A 347 -17.98 -0.87 -11.26
CA ARG A 347 -17.03 -0.67 -10.15
C ARG A 347 -16.69 -1.97 -9.44
N PRO A 348 -15.47 -2.11 -8.94
CA PRO A 348 -15.20 -2.96 -7.79
C PRO A 348 -15.93 -2.44 -6.56
#